data_3e90556d35ad0aec1b464de1ab4775c7
#
_entry.id   3e90556d35ad0aec1b464de1ab4775c7
#
_cell.length_a   1.000
_cell.length_b   1.000
_cell.length_c   1.000
_cell.angle_alpha   90.00
_cell.angle_beta   90.00
_cell.angle_gamma   90.00
#
_symmetry.space_group_name_H-M   'P 1'
#
loop_
_entity.id
_entity.type
_entity.pdbx_description
1 polymer ?
#
loop_
_entity_poly.entity_id
_entity_poly.type
_entity_poly.pdbx_seq_one_letter_code
_entity_poly.pdbx_strand_id
1 'polypeptide(L)'
;PIYGGLLSRKIGQVKAVDDVTFDLNEGEILGLVGESGCGKTTVGRMTLRLLEPTSGNIFFEETNLLSLKGKELAKIRPKIQIIFQDPYSSLNPRFTVERVIGEALSVHGLAQGNELREKIETLMEKVGLSKMYLKRFPHEFSGGQRQRIGIARALALNPKYIVCDEPVSALDVSIQAQIINLLQSLQKEDNLSLLFISHDLNVVKHLSQRTAVMYLGKIVEMAPTELLNRKAAHPYTQALLASKPSLDPTDRK
;
A
#
# COMPACT_ATOMS: atom_id res chain seq x y z
N PRO A 1 -6.83 14.38 18.54
CA PRO A 1 -7.34 15.49 19.35
C PRO A 1 -6.81 16.82 18.80
N ILE A 2 -7.65 17.84 18.79
CA ILE A 2 -7.28 19.22 18.50
C ILE A 2 -7.13 19.92 19.84
N TYR A 3 -5.96 20.54 20.05
CA TYR A 3 -5.68 21.30 21.26
C TYR A 3 -5.73 22.80 20.94
N GLY A 4 -6.29 23.61 21.84
CA GLY A 4 -6.37 25.06 21.68
C GLY A 4 -6.35 25.80 23.03
N GLY A 5 -6.10 27.11 22.94
CA GLY A 5 -5.93 28.00 24.11
C GLY A 5 -4.56 27.90 24.80
N LEU A 6 -4.28 28.85 25.70
CA LEU A 6 -3.02 28.98 26.43
C LEU A 6 -2.66 27.74 27.28
N LEU A 7 -3.65 26.90 27.62
CA LEU A 7 -3.51 25.72 28.48
C LEU A 7 -3.62 24.40 27.69
N SER A 8 -3.46 24.42 26.36
CA SER A 8 -3.50 23.21 25.50
C SER A 8 -4.67 22.27 25.83
N ARG A 9 -5.87 22.81 26.07
CA ARG A 9 -7.05 22.00 26.34
C ARG A 9 -7.56 21.36 25.05
N LYS A 10 -8.02 20.08 25.13
CA LYS A 10 -8.63 19.37 24.02
C LYS A 10 -9.93 20.08 23.63
N ILE A 11 -9.97 20.76 22.49
CA ILE A 11 -11.11 21.52 21.98
C ILE A 11 -11.89 20.77 20.91
N GLY A 12 -11.31 19.68 20.36
CA GLY A 12 -11.97 18.88 19.35
C GLY A 12 -11.19 17.60 18.99
N GLN A 13 -11.77 16.83 18.09
CA GLN A 13 -11.19 15.61 17.59
C GLN A 13 -11.45 15.49 16.08
N VAL A 14 -10.40 15.27 15.29
CA VAL A 14 -10.55 14.89 13.89
C VAL A 14 -10.74 13.37 13.85
N LYS A 15 -11.83 12.94 13.27
CA LYS A 15 -12.09 11.52 12.96
C LYS A 15 -11.49 11.25 11.58
N ALA A 16 -10.27 10.74 11.52
CA ALA A 16 -9.62 10.41 10.25
C ALA A 16 -10.29 9.21 9.57
N VAL A 17 -10.84 8.29 10.37
CA VAL A 17 -11.63 7.13 9.94
C VAL A 17 -12.86 7.07 10.84
N ASP A 18 -14.04 6.98 10.25
CA ASP A 18 -15.32 7.00 10.95
C ASP A 18 -16.23 5.89 10.41
N ASP A 19 -16.32 4.78 11.14
CA ASP A 19 -17.19 3.64 10.84
C ASP A 19 -16.93 3.03 9.44
N VAL A 20 -15.71 2.54 9.21
CA VAL A 20 -15.31 1.90 7.97
C VAL A 20 -15.35 0.38 8.14
N THR A 21 -16.12 -0.29 7.29
CA THR A 21 -16.17 -1.76 7.20
C THR A 21 -15.94 -2.20 5.77
N PHE A 22 -15.03 -3.13 5.55
CA PHE A 22 -14.78 -3.79 4.27
C PHE A 22 -14.07 -5.13 4.49
N ASP A 23 -14.12 -5.95 3.47
CA ASP A 23 -13.42 -7.21 3.36
C ASP A 23 -12.46 -7.19 2.17
N LEU A 24 -11.42 -8.00 2.22
CA LEU A 24 -10.47 -8.25 1.14
C LEU A 24 -10.29 -9.76 1.03
N ASN A 25 -10.60 -10.32 -0.14
CA ASN A 25 -10.46 -11.75 -0.39
C ASN A 25 -9.00 -12.14 -0.62
N GLU A 26 -8.70 -13.43 -0.43
CA GLU A 26 -7.38 -13.98 -0.77
C GLU A 26 -7.12 -13.83 -2.28
N GLY A 27 -5.92 -13.34 -2.62
CA GLY A 27 -5.54 -13.09 -4.01
C GLY A 27 -6.31 -11.96 -4.70
N GLU A 28 -7.01 -11.10 -3.96
CA GLU A 28 -7.73 -9.93 -4.50
C GLU A 28 -6.88 -8.66 -4.43
N ILE A 29 -7.07 -7.78 -5.41
CA ILE A 29 -6.63 -6.38 -5.32
C ILE A 29 -7.87 -5.52 -5.09
N LEU A 30 -8.00 -4.97 -3.89
CA LEU A 30 -9.00 -3.97 -3.55
C LEU A 30 -8.41 -2.57 -3.70
N GLY A 31 -8.96 -1.77 -4.58
CA GLY A 31 -8.62 -0.36 -4.70
C GLY A 31 -9.31 0.48 -3.62
N LEU A 32 -8.57 1.32 -2.91
CA LEU A 32 -9.13 2.31 -2.00
C LEU A 32 -8.81 3.71 -2.54
N VAL A 33 -9.84 4.42 -2.99
CA VAL A 33 -9.70 5.72 -3.67
C VAL A 33 -10.43 6.84 -2.95
N GLY A 34 -10.03 8.07 -3.21
CA GLY A 34 -10.63 9.29 -2.66
C GLY A 34 -9.62 10.44 -2.62
N GLU A 35 -10.07 11.64 -2.30
CA GLU A 35 -9.20 12.81 -2.21
C GLU A 35 -8.10 12.69 -1.16
N SER A 36 -7.06 13.51 -1.31
CA SER A 36 -5.99 13.59 -0.30
C SER A 36 -6.56 14.00 1.06
N GLY A 37 -6.10 13.34 2.13
CA GLY A 37 -6.57 13.63 3.49
C GLY A 37 -7.90 12.99 3.89
N CYS A 38 -8.61 12.24 3.03
CA CYS A 38 -9.88 11.59 3.38
C CYS A 38 -9.73 10.38 4.32
N GLY A 39 -8.50 9.93 4.65
CA GLY A 39 -8.25 8.86 5.62
C GLY A 39 -7.68 7.56 5.07
N LYS A 40 -7.44 7.42 3.76
CA LYS A 40 -6.96 6.18 3.10
C LYS A 40 -5.71 5.59 3.73
N THR A 41 -4.65 6.38 3.85
CA THR A 41 -3.38 5.98 4.51
C THR A 41 -3.62 5.53 5.95
N THR A 42 -4.53 6.21 6.67
CA THR A 42 -4.89 5.84 8.05
C THR A 42 -5.55 4.47 8.08
N VAL A 43 -6.52 4.19 7.19
CA VAL A 43 -7.12 2.86 7.03
C VAL A 43 -6.05 1.81 6.75
N GLY A 44 -5.20 2.02 5.74
CA GLY A 44 -4.12 1.09 5.40
C GLY A 44 -3.20 0.78 6.60
N ARG A 45 -2.78 1.81 7.34
CA ARG A 45 -1.93 1.62 8.54
C ARG A 45 -2.66 0.92 9.68
N MET A 46 -3.97 1.14 9.82
CA MET A 46 -4.79 0.43 10.82
C MET A 46 -4.93 -1.05 10.48
N THR A 47 -5.17 -1.40 9.21
CA THR A 47 -5.26 -2.82 8.79
C THR A 47 -3.98 -3.61 9.08
N LEU A 48 -2.83 -2.95 9.10
CA LEU A 48 -1.55 -3.52 9.50
C LEU A 48 -1.27 -3.39 11.00
N ARG A 49 -2.19 -2.79 11.76
CA ARG A 49 -1.98 -2.44 13.16
C ARG A 49 -0.67 -1.66 13.39
N LEU A 50 -0.34 -0.75 12.47
CA LEU A 50 0.68 0.30 12.66
C LEU A 50 0.10 1.51 13.38
N LEU A 51 -1.23 1.66 13.31
CA LEU A 51 -2.04 2.59 14.10
C LEU A 51 -3.13 1.80 14.81
N GLU A 52 -3.32 2.06 16.10
CA GLU A 52 -4.40 1.44 16.88
C GLU A 52 -5.72 2.19 16.58
N PRO A 53 -6.80 1.48 16.20
CA PRO A 53 -8.12 2.09 16.07
C PRO A 53 -8.69 2.47 17.43
N THR A 54 -9.58 3.46 17.46
CA THR A 54 -10.29 3.85 18.70
C THR A 54 -11.32 2.76 19.09
N SER A 55 -11.91 2.10 18.12
CA SER A 55 -12.88 1.02 18.30
C SER A 55 -12.97 0.17 17.03
N GLY A 56 -13.67 -0.97 17.10
CA GLY A 56 -13.86 -1.91 16.00
C GLY A 56 -12.94 -3.11 16.10
N ASN A 57 -12.86 -3.89 15.01
CA ASN A 57 -12.04 -5.09 14.92
C ASN A 57 -11.30 -5.14 13.59
N ILE A 58 -10.16 -5.81 13.57
CA ILE A 58 -9.36 -6.05 12.36
C ILE A 58 -9.01 -7.53 12.33
N PHE A 59 -9.52 -8.24 11.35
CA PHE A 59 -9.26 -9.66 11.18
C PHE A 59 -8.26 -9.88 10.05
N PHE A 60 -7.26 -10.71 10.32
CA PHE A 60 -6.39 -11.30 9.31
C PHE A 60 -6.60 -12.82 9.36
N GLU A 61 -7.12 -13.38 8.27
CA GLU A 61 -7.70 -14.71 8.30
C GLU A 61 -8.78 -14.75 9.42
N GLU A 62 -8.78 -15.72 10.29
CA GLU A 62 -9.71 -15.82 11.42
C GLU A 62 -9.23 -15.11 12.70
N THR A 63 -8.05 -14.49 12.64
CA THR A 63 -7.40 -13.91 13.82
C THR A 63 -7.69 -12.42 13.95
N ASN A 64 -8.30 -12.00 15.09
CA ASN A 64 -8.42 -10.60 15.40
C ASN A 64 -7.06 -10.01 15.79
N LEU A 65 -6.50 -9.15 14.94
CA LEU A 65 -5.19 -8.55 15.17
C LEU A 65 -5.12 -7.71 16.45
N LEU A 66 -6.24 -7.11 16.86
CA LEU A 66 -6.28 -6.22 18.03
C LEU A 66 -6.17 -7.00 19.35
N SER A 67 -6.50 -8.29 19.38
CA SER A 67 -6.35 -9.14 20.56
C SER A 67 -4.93 -9.63 20.77
N LEU A 68 -4.07 -9.63 19.73
CA LEU A 68 -2.72 -10.18 19.79
C LEU A 68 -1.77 -9.25 20.56
N LYS A 69 -0.80 -9.83 21.27
CA LYS A 69 0.23 -9.09 22.02
C LYS A 69 1.62 -9.68 21.77
N GLY A 70 2.64 -8.81 21.86
CA GLY A 70 4.04 -9.20 21.89
C GLY A 70 4.41 -10.26 20.83
N LYS A 71 4.77 -11.46 21.26
CA LYS A 71 5.24 -12.57 20.40
C LYS A 71 4.19 -13.05 19.39
N GLU A 72 2.91 -12.98 19.71
CA GLU A 72 1.84 -13.41 18.79
C GLU A 72 1.72 -12.45 17.61
N LEU A 73 1.72 -11.14 17.88
CA LEU A 73 1.73 -10.13 16.83
C LEU A 73 3.02 -10.21 15.99
N ALA A 74 4.17 -10.48 16.61
CA ALA A 74 5.44 -10.64 15.90
C ALA A 74 5.40 -11.79 14.88
N LYS A 75 4.64 -12.86 15.11
CA LYS A 75 4.44 -13.97 14.16
C LYS A 75 3.57 -13.56 12.94
N ILE A 76 2.69 -12.59 13.10
CA ILE A 76 1.84 -12.11 12.00
C ILE A 76 2.56 -11.06 11.14
N ARG A 77 3.46 -10.26 11.73
CA ARG A 77 4.18 -9.18 11.03
C ARG A 77 4.80 -9.60 9.68
N PRO A 78 5.46 -10.75 9.54
CA PRO A 78 5.95 -11.21 8.24
C PRO A 78 4.86 -11.37 7.18
N LYS A 79 3.66 -11.79 7.58
CA LYS A 79 2.54 -12.08 6.66
C LYS A 79 1.83 -10.82 6.14
N ILE A 80 1.98 -9.69 6.82
CA ILE A 80 1.32 -8.41 6.51
C ILE A 80 2.36 -7.32 6.32
N GLN A 81 2.47 -6.75 5.13
CA GLN A 81 3.53 -5.81 4.77
C GLN A 81 2.99 -4.52 4.19
N ILE A 82 3.86 -3.52 4.01
CA ILE A 82 3.52 -2.22 3.42
C ILE A 82 4.55 -1.80 2.38
N ILE A 83 4.05 -1.26 1.28
CA ILE A 83 4.83 -0.48 0.30
C ILE A 83 4.42 0.97 0.49
N PHE A 84 5.39 1.82 0.84
CA PHE A 84 5.15 3.22 1.20
C PHE A 84 5.05 4.13 -0.02
N GLN A 85 4.37 5.26 0.16
CA GLN A 85 4.16 6.32 -0.83
C GLN A 85 5.48 6.94 -1.31
N ASP A 86 6.37 7.26 -0.38
CA ASP A 86 7.67 7.86 -0.69
C ASP A 86 8.79 6.81 -0.54
N PRO A 87 9.31 6.31 -1.67
CA PRO A 87 10.41 5.36 -1.63
C PRO A 87 11.71 5.97 -1.10
N TYR A 88 11.84 7.31 -1.11
CA TYR A 88 13.03 7.97 -0.61
C TYR A 88 13.10 7.94 0.92
N SER A 89 12.02 8.36 1.57
CA SER A 89 11.97 8.40 3.05
C SER A 89 11.81 7.01 3.68
N SER A 90 11.32 6.03 2.91
CA SER A 90 11.08 4.67 3.39
C SER A 90 12.33 3.79 3.47
N LEU A 91 13.41 4.19 2.78
CA LEU A 91 14.68 3.45 2.75
C LEU A 91 15.73 4.19 3.59
N ASN A 92 16.42 3.46 4.48
CA ASN A 92 17.51 4.06 5.25
C ASN A 92 18.69 4.41 4.28
N PRO A 93 19.03 5.71 4.11
CA PRO A 93 20.04 6.13 3.14
C PRO A 93 21.46 5.66 3.47
N ARG A 94 21.70 5.18 4.71
CA ARG A 94 22.98 4.65 5.16
C ARG A 94 23.13 3.15 4.93
N PHE A 95 22.10 2.48 4.45
CA PHE A 95 22.10 1.04 4.18
C PHE A 95 22.29 0.78 2.70
N THR A 96 23.07 -0.22 2.36
CA THR A 96 23.12 -0.77 1.00
C THR A 96 21.81 -1.48 0.67
N VAL A 97 21.51 -1.68 -0.61
CA VAL A 97 20.34 -2.42 -1.07
C VAL A 97 20.29 -3.83 -0.45
N GLU A 98 21.43 -4.52 -0.41
CA GLU A 98 21.54 -5.83 0.25
C GLU A 98 21.08 -5.79 1.70
N ARG A 99 21.47 -4.75 2.46
CA ARG A 99 21.05 -4.60 3.86
C ARG A 99 19.59 -4.20 3.99
N VAL A 100 19.09 -3.33 3.11
CA VAL A 100 17.67 -2.89 3.11
C VAL A 100 16.72 -4.08 2.95
N ILE A 101 17.03 -5.00 2.02
CA ILE A 101 16.20 -6.18 1.75
C ILE A 101 16.48 -7.27 2.78
N GLY A 102 17.75 -7.50 3.11
CA GLY A 102 18.19 -8.59 3.96
C GLY A 102 17.91 -8.41 5.45
N GLU A 103 17.76 -7.15 5.94
CA GLU A 103 17.50 -6.88 7.36
C GLU A 103 16.24 -7.59 7.85
N ALA A 104 15.16 -7.54 7.07
CA ALA A 104 13.91 -8.21 7.42
C ALA A 104 14.07 -9.72 7.52
N LEU A 105 14.77 -10.35 6.56
CA LEU A 105 15.07 -11.79 6.58
C LEU A 105 15.90 -12.19 7.79
N SER A 106 16.92 -11.39 8.14
CA SER A 106 17.81 -11.65 9.26
C SER A 106 17.11 -11.50 10.61
N VAL A 107 16.33 -10.42 10.80
CA VAL A 107 15.60 -10.15 12.05
C VAL A 107 14.56 -11.24 12.35
N HIS A 108 13.92 -11.77 11.32
CA HIS A 108 12.96 -12.87 11.46
C HIS A 108 13.60 -14.25 11.43
N GLY A 109 14.93 -14.36 11.32
CA GLY A 109 15.65 -15.63 11.32
C GLY A 109 15.35 -16.53 10.11
N LEU A 110 14.93 -15.93 8.97
CA LEU A 110 14.49 -16.65 7.77
C LEU A 110 15.63 -17.03 6.84
N ALA A 111 16.77 -16.35 6.94
CA ALA A 111 17.98 -16.69 6.20
C ALA A 111 19.22 -16.04 6.82
N GLN A 112 20.40 -16.67 6.63
CA GLN A 112 21.70 -16.16 7.07
C GLN A 112 22.81 -16.55 6.07
N GLY A 113 23.94 -15.83 6.09
CA GLY A 113 25.09 -16.14 5.27
C GLY A 113 24.81 -16.19 3.76
N ASN A 114 25.20 -17.27 3.10
CA ASN A 114 25.03 -17.43 1.64
C ASN A 114 23.54 -17.54 1.25
N GLU A 115 22.73 -18.24 2.03
CA GLU A 115 21.27 -18.37 1.79
C GLU A 115 20.57 -17.00 1.77
N LEU A 116 20.97 -16.11 2.69
CA LEU A 116 20.45 -14.74 2.73
C LEU A 116 20.76 -14.01 1.43
N ARG A 117 21.98 -14.12 0.96
CA ARG A 117 22.42 -13.47 -0.28
C ARG A 117 21.68 -14.00 -1.49
N GLU A 118 21.54 -15.30 -1.64
CA GLU A 118 20.80 -15.93 -2.74
C GLU A 118 19.32 -15.48 -2.76
N LYS A 119 18.66 -15.43 -1.60
CA LYS A 119 17.30 -14.91 -1.49
C LYS A 119 17.19 -13.44 -1.92
N ILE A 120 18.15 -12.61 -1.52
CA ILE A 120 18.16 -11.19 -1.91
C ILE A 120 18.40 -11.06 -3.43
N GLU A 121 19.32 -11.82 -4.01
CA GLU A 121 19.57 -11.82 -5.46
C GLU A 121 18.30 -12.21 -6.24
N THR A 122 17.60 -13.25 -5.81
CA THR A 122 16.31 -13.68 -6.39
C THR A 122 15.24 -12.59 -6.29
N LEU A 123 15.13 -11.91 -5.15
CA LEU A 123 14.18 -10.81 -4.97
C LEU A 123 14.51 -9.61 -5.87
N MET A 124 15.79 -9.30 -6.04
CA MET A 124 16.23 -8.24 -6.97
C MET A 124 15.81 -8.56 -8.41
N GLU A 125 16.06 -9.78 -8.87
CA GLU A 125 15.66 -10.23 -10.21
C GLU A 125 14.14 -10.22 -10.36
N LYS A 126 13.39 -10.66 -9.34
CA LYS A 126 11.92 -10.67 -9.33
C LYS A 126 11.32 -9.27 -9.52
N VAL A 127 11.97 -8.23 -9.00
CA VAL A 127 11.53 -6.84 -9.21
C VAL A 127 12.19 -6.16 -10.42
N GLY A 128 12.94 -6.90 -11.25
CA GLY A 128 13.58 -6.39 -12.46
C GLY A 128 14.81 -5.50 -12.18
N LEU A 129 15.54 -5.77 -11.11
CA LEU A 129 16.80 -5.09 -10.77
C LEU A 129 17.98 -6.04 -10.86
N SER A 130 19.11 -5.54 -11.37
CA SER A 130 20.35 -6.33 -11.43
C SER A 130 20.94 -6.57 -10.03
N LYS A 131 21.35 -7.80 -9.76
CA LYS A 131 22.10 -8.18 -8.55
C LYS A 131 23.42 -7.44 -8.38
N MET A 132 23.98 -6.87 -9.46
CA MET A 132 25.18 -6.02 -9.37
C MET A 132 24.97 -4.77 -8.51
N TYR A 133 23.73 -4.39 -8.27
CA TYR A 133 23.38 -3.19 -7.49
C TYR A 133 23.30 -3.42 -5.97
N LEU A 134 23.52 -4.64 -5.48
CA LEU A 134 23.40 -4.99 -4.06
C LEU A 134 24.23 -4.12 -3.11
N LYS A 135 25.42 -3.72 -3.55
CA LYS A 135 26.35 -2.89 -2.74
C LYS A 135 26.07 -1.39 -2.85
N ARG A 136 25.17 -0.95 -3.74
CA ARG A 136 24.82 0.46 -3.90
C ARG A 136 23.89 0.95 -2.79
N PHE A 137 23.90 2.26 -2.61
CA PHE A 137 23.03 2.95 -1.65
C PHE A 137 21.76 3.49 -2.34
N PRO A 138 20.65 3.69 -1.61
CA PRO A 138 19.39 4.15 -2.18
C PRO A 138 19.50 5.46 -2.98
N HIS A 139 20.38 6.39 -2.60
CA HIS A 139 20.54 7.66 -3.29
C HIS A 139 21.15 7.54 -4.70
N GLU A 140 21.76 6.40 -5.04
CA GLU A 140 22.32 6.12 -6.37
C GLU A 140 21.29 5.61 -7.38
N PHE A 141 20.00 5.53 -7.02
CA PHE A 141 18.94 4.97 -7.83
C PHE A 141 17.89 6.02 -8.23
N SER A 142 17.24 5.81 -9.40
CA SER A 142 16.06 6.58 -9.78
C SER A 142 14.87 6.30 -8.86
N GLY A 143 13.83 7.16 -8.89
CA GLY A 143 12.61 6.97 -8.11
C GLY A 143 11.96 5.61 -8.33
N GLY A 144 11.82 5.19 -9.58
CA GLY A 144 11.24 3.88 -9.93
C GLY A 144 12.10 2.69 -9.47
N GLN A 145 13.43 2.82 -9.53
CA GLN A 145 14.33 1.79 -9.00
C GLN A 145 14.24 1.69 -7.48
N ARG A 146 14.16 2.82 -6.76
CA ARG A 146 13.93 2.83 -5.29
C ARG A 146 12.59 2.18 -4.94
N GLN A 147 11.54 2.45 -5.73
CA GLN A 147 10.25 1.81 -5.51
C GLN A 147 10.34 0.29 -5.68
N ARG A 148 11.06 -0.21 -6.68
CA ARG A 148 11.33 -1.64 -6.86
C ARG A 148 12.11 -2.24 -5.68
N ILE A 149 13.06 -1.52 -5.10
CA ILE A 149 13.77 -1.95 -3.87
C ILE A 149 12.78 -2.02 -2.69
N GLY A 150 11.88 -1.03 -2.54
CA GLY A 150 10.82 -1.04 -1.53
C GLY A 150 9.86 -2.22 -1.68
N ILE A 151 9.49 -2.57 -2.93
CA ILE A 151 8.69 -3.76 -3.25
C ILE A 151 9.47 -5.04 -2.89
N ALA A 152 10.74 -5.17 -3.29
CA ALA A 152 11.58 -6.32 -2.94
C ALA A 152 11.69 -6.52 -1.41
N ARG A 153 11.85 -5.43 -0.66
CA ARG A 153 11.85 -5.45 0.81
C ARG A 153 10.54 -5.97 1.38
N ALA A 154 9.40 -5.51 0.86
CA ALA A 154 8.08 -5.97 1.31
C ALA A 154 7.86 -7.46 1.00
N LEU A 155 8.34 -7.95 -0.14
CA LEU A 155 8.26 -9.36 -0.54
C LEU A 155 9.21 -10.29 0.23
N ALA A 156 10.27 -9.75 0.83
CA ALA A 156 11.32 -10.56 1.47
C ALA A 156 10.79 -11.55 2.52
N LEU A 157 9.69 -11.20 3.20
CA LEU A 157 9.08 -12.02 4.24
C LEU A 157 7.98 -12.96 3.71
N ASN A 158 7.81 -13.06 2.40
CA ASN A 158 6.78 -13.86 1.74
C ASN A 158 5.37 -13.56 2.30
N PRO A 159 4.91 -12.29 2.23
CA PRO A 159 3.65 -11.87 2.83
C PRO A 159 2.46 -12.47 2.09
N LYS A 160 1.31 -12.53 2.78
CA LYS A 160 0.00 -12.83 2.17
C LYS A 160 -0.79 -11.57 1.85
N TYR A 161 -0.54 -10.49 2.60
CA TYR A 161 -1.25 -9.22 2.49
C TYR A 161 -0.28 -8.05 2.44
N ILE A 162 -0.47 -7.16 1.46
CA ILE A 162 0.35 -5.95 1.31
C ILE A 162 -0.56 -4.73 1.17
N VAL A 163 -0.32 -3.71 1.97
CA VAL A 163 -0.86 -2.38 1.74
C VAL A 163 0.08 -1.61 0.81
N CYS A 164 -0.41 -1.18 -0.33
CA CYS A 164 0.29 -0.32 -1.27
C CYS A 164 -0.21 1.13 -1.05
N ASP A 165 0.48 1.90 -0.21
CA ASP A 165 0.08 3.26 0.15
C ASP A 165 0.61 4.25 -0.89
N GLU A 166 -0.22 4.61 -1.89
CA GLU A 166 0.11 5.48 -3.03
C GLU A 166 1.45 5.14 -3.73
N PRO A 167 1.72 3.88 -4.10
CA PRO A 167 3.05 3.39 -4.45
C PRO A 167 3.62 3.99 -5.75
N VAL A 168 2.83 4.76 -6.49
CA VAL A 168 3.23 5.34 -7.79
C VAL A 168 3.05 6.86 -7.86
N SER A 169 2.51 7.51 -6.83
CA SER A 169 2.13 8.93 -6.87
C SER A 169 3.29 9.90 -7.12
N ALA A 170 4.52 9.53 -6.74
CA ALA A 170 5.73 10.34 -6.89
C ALA A 170 6.56 9.98 -8.14
N LEU A 171 6.00 9.19 -9.08
CA LEU A 171 6.72 8.67 -10.24
C LEU A 171 6.15 9.22 -11.55
N ASP A 172 6.99 9.29 -12.58
CA ASP A 172 6.57 9.63 -13.95
C ASP A 172 5.60 8.58 -14.52
N VAL A 173 4.68 8.99 -15.39
CA VAL A 173 3.60 8.15 -15.94
C VAL A 173 4.12 6.83 -16.54
N SER A 174 5.24 6.86 -17.27
CA SER A 174 5.83 5.65 -17.86
C SER A 174 6.34 4.68 -16.80
N ILE A 175 6.91 5.18 -15.73
CA ILE A 175 7.41 4.39 -14.61
C ILE A 175 6.24 3.88 -13.76
N GLN A 176 5.19 4.69 -13.58
CA GLN A 176 3.96 4.25 -12.92
C GLN A 176 3.41 2.97 -13.57
N ALA A 177 3.26 2.96 -14.90
CA ALA A 177 2.77 1.79 -15.64
C ALA A 177 3.64 0.55 -15.41
N GLN A 178 4.97 0.70 -15.37
CA GLN A 178 5.87 -0.40 -15.09
C GLN A 178 5.71 -0.97 -13.68
N ILE A 179 5.55 -0.10 -12.67
CA ILE A 179 5.34 -0.54 -11.28
C ILE A 179 3.97 -1.21 -11.10
N ILE A 180 2.93 -0.70 -11.76
CA ILE A 180 1.59 -1.30 -11.75
C ILE A 180 1.64 -2.71 -12.35
N ASN A 181 2.25 -2.87 -13.53
CA ASN A 181 2.40 -4.17 -14.17
C ASN A 181 3.22 -5.15 -13.30
N LEU A 182 4.29 -4.66 -12.67
CA LEU A 182 5.07 -5.46 -11.72
C LEU A 182 4.19 -5.95 -10.56
N LEU A 183 3.41 -5.06 -9.92
CA LEU A 183 2.53 -5.45 -8.81
C LEU A 183 1.45 -6.44 -9.24
N GLN A 184 0.91 -6.31 -10.47
CA GLN A 184 -0.04 -7.29 -11.02
C GLN A 184 0.58 -8.66 -11.26
N SER A 185 1.82 -8.71 -11.80
CA SER A 185 2.53 -9.97 -11.99
C SER A 185 2.80 -10.66 -10.66
N LEU A 186 3.36 -9.92 -9.70
CA LEU A 186 3.65 -10.42 -8.36
C LEU A 186 2.39 -10.90 -7.63
N GLN A 187 1.28 -10.18 -7.77
CA GLN A 187 0.00 -10.58 -7.18
C GLN A 187 -0.47 -11.94 -7.71
N LYS A 188 -0.38 -12.16 -9.03
CA LYS A 188 -0.79 -13.43 -9.66
C LYS A 188 0.17 -14.57 -9.33
N GLU A 189 1.48 -14.32 -9.37
CA GLU A 189 2.51 -15.32 -9.13
C GLU A 189 2.49 -15.84 -7.69
N ASP A 190 2.36 -14.93 -6.71
CA ASP A 190 2.46 -15.24 -5.29
C ASP A 190 1.08 -15.31 -4.60
N ASN A 191 -0.02 -15.19 -5.36
CA ASN A 191 -1.40 -15.12 -4.84
C ASN A 191 -1.57 -14.06 -3.72
N LEU A 192 -0.97 -12.88 -3.91
CA LEU A 192 -0.98 -11.80 -2.92
C LEU A 192 -2.34 -11.12 -2.83
N SER A 193 -2.78 -10.79 -1.63
CA SER A 193 -3.90 -9.87 -1.42
C SER A 193 -3.38 -8.45 -1.26
N LEU A 194 -3.86 -7.50 -2.07
CA LEU A 194 -3.37 -6.12 -2.06
C LEU A 194 -4.48 -5.13 -1.70
N LEU A 195 -4.25 -4.28 -0.71
CA LEU A 195 -5.01 -3.04 -0.54
C LEU A 195 -4.26 -1.92 -1.26
N PHE A 196 -4.73 -1.55 -2.43
CA PHE A 196 -4.09 -0.54 -3.28
C PHE A 196 -4.72 0.82 -3.06
N ILE A 197 -4.02 1.70 -2.36
CA ILE A 197 -4.44 3.07 -2.07
C ILE A 197 -3.96 4.00 -3.16
N SER A 198 -4.87 4.79 -3.72
CA SER A 198 -4.55 5.81 -4.73
C SER A 198 -5.53 6.97 -4.66
N HIS A 199 -5.11 8.13 -5.12
CA HIS A 199 -6.01 9.24 -5.46
C HIS A 199 -6.40 9.21 -6.95
N ASP A 200 -5.75 8.38 -7.76
CA ASP A 200 -6.06 8.22 -9.19
C ASP A 200 -6.88 6.95 -9.46
N LEU A 201 -8.15 7.16 -9.85
CA LEU A 201 -9.07 6.10 -10.25
C LEU A 201 -8.63 5.37 -11.52
N ASN A 202 -7.88 6.00 -12.45
CA ASN A 202 -7.42 5.34 -13.67
C ASN A 202 -6.44 4.22 -13.33
N VAL A 203 -5.52 4.48 -12.40
CA VAL A 203 -4.59 3.47 -11.90
C VAL A 203 -5.36 2.28 -11.31
N VAL A 204 -6.33 2.58 -10.44
CA VAL A 204 -7.13 1.55 -9.75
C VAL A 204 -8.02 0.78 -10.72
N LYS A 205 -8.59 1.44 -11.74
CA LYS A 205 -9.41 0.81 -12.79
C LYS A 205 -8.68 -0.32 -13.51
N HIS A 206 -7.39 -0.18 -13.74
CA HIS A 206 -6.60 -1.17 -14.48
C HIS A 206 -6.04 -2.28 -13.59
N LEU A 207 -6.05 -2.10 -12.27
CA LEU A 207 -5.37 -2.96 -11.33
C LEU A 207 -6.33 -3.79 -10.48
N SER A 208 -7.41 -3.19 -9.97
CA SER A 208 -8.24 -3.77 -8.92
C SER A 208 -9.50 -4.44 -9.45
N GLN A 209 -9.91 -5.52 -8.80
CA GLN A 209 -11.17 -6.22 -9.05
C GLN A 209 -12.35 -5.47 -8.44
N ARG A 210 -12.19 -4.96 -7.22
CA ARG A 210 -13.18 -4.14 -6.51
C ARG A 210 -12.55 -2.82 -6.13
N THR A 211 -13.38 -1.79 -6.03
CA THR A 211 -12.95 -0.45 -5.61
C THR A 211 -13.87 0.07 -4.51
N ALA A 212 -13.27 0.54 -3.44
CA ALA A 212 -13.92 1.27 -2.35
C ALA A 212 -13.59 2.76 -2.49
N VAL A 213 -14.60 3.60 -2.46
CA VAL A 213 -14.48 5.06 -2.53
C VAL A 213 -14.61 5.63 -1.13
N MET A 214 -13.60 6.38 -0.70
CA MET A 214 -13.54 6.97 0.63
C MET A 214 -13.71 8.48 0.58
N TYR A 215 -14.61 9.01 1.41
CA TYR A 215 -14.88 10.44 1.55
C TYR A 215 -15.05 10.81 3.03
N LEU A 216 -14.32 11.80 3.49
CA LEU A 216 -14.37 12.33 4.87
C LEU A 216 -14.37 11.23 5.96
N GLY A 217 -13.49 10.26 5.83
CA GLY A 217 -13.31 9.20 6.81
C GLY A 217 -14.23 8.00 6.66
N LYS A 218 -15.13 7.97 5.67
CA LYS A 218 -16.10 6.90 5.43
C LYS A 218 -15.94 6.27 4.06
N ILE A 219 -16.22 4.97 3.93
CA ILE A 219 -16.45 4.35 2.62
C ILE A 219 -17.90 4.69 2.22
N VAL A 220 -18.04 5.46 1.13
CA VAL A 220 -19.33 5.92 0.63
C VAL A 220 -19.88 5.04 -0.48
N GLU A 221 -19.02 4.29 -1.16
CA GLU A 221 -19.42 3.34 -2.19
C GLU A 221 -18.33 2.25 -2.33
N MET A 222 -18.73 0.99 -2.52
CA MET A 222 -17.84 -0.11 -2.84
C MET A 222 -18.54 -1.05 -3.82
N ALA A 223 -17.87 -1.35 -4.94
CA ALA A 223 -18.42 -2.20 -6.00
C ALA A 223 -17.30 -2.86 -6.83
N PRO A 224 -17.63 -3.85 -7.68
CA PRO A 224 -16.74 -4.26 -8.76
C PRO A 224 -16.27 -3.04 -9.56
N THR A 225 -14.98 -2.96 -9.83
CA THR A 225 -14.35 -1.76 -10.42
C THR A 225 -14.98 -1.35 -11.75
N GLU A 226 -15.34 -2.30 -12.60
CA GLU A 226 -16.02 -2.02 -13.87
C GLU A 226 -17.41 -1.40 -13.66
N LEU A 227 -18.17 -1.92 -12.69
CA LEU A 227 -19.51 -1.42 -12.40
C LEU A 227 -19.44 0.01 -11.86
N LEU A 228 -18.52 0.28 -10.92
CA LEU A 228 -18.30 1.60 -10.34
C LEU A 228 -17.95 2.63 -11.42
N ASN A 229 -17.09 2.26 -12.38
CA ASN A 229 -16.73 3.17 -13.47
C ASN A 229 -17.87 3.46 -14.46
N ARG A 230 -18.84 2.54 -14.60
CA ARG A 230 -19.97 2.70 -15.55
C ARG A 230 -21.22 3.30 -14.90
N LYS A 231 -21.48 2.96 -13.64
CA LYS A 231 -22.73 3.27 -12.95
C LYS A 231 -22.49 3.60 -11.47
N ALA A 232 -21.60 4.58 -11.21
CA ALA A 232 -21.42 5.08 -9.85
C ALA A 232 -22.75 5.58 -9.29
N ALA A 233 -23.13 5.12 -8.11
CA ALA A 233 -24.39 5.48 -7.46
C ALA A 233 -24.24 6.73 -6.57
N HIS A 234 -23.11 6.84 -5.86
CA HIS A 234 -22.90 7.93 -4.93
C HIS A 234 -22.50 9.24 -5.66
N PRO A 235 -23.10 10.41 -5.35
CA PRO A 235 -22.78 11.69 -6.02
C PRO A 235 -21.29 12.05 -5.98
N TYR A 236 -20.61 11.79 -4.87
CA TYR A 236 -19.17 12.04 -4.75
C TYR A 236 -18.36 11.16 -5.72
N THR A 237 -18.72 9.88 -5.86
CA THR A 237 -18.06 8.97 -6.83
C THR A 237 -18.25 9.47 -8.26
N GLN A 238 -19.48 9.94 -8.59
CA GLN A 238 -19.78 10.52 -9.91
C GLN A 238 -18.95 11.78 -10.15
N ALA A 239 -18.86 12.68 -9.18
CA ALA A 239 -18.03 13.89 -9.26
C ALA A 239 -16.54 13.54 -9.41
N LEU A 240 -16.04 12.54 -8.66
CA LEU A 240 -14.67 12.08 -8.73
C LEU A 240 -14.32 11.48 -10.10
N LEU A 241 -15.26 10.75 -10.73
CA LEU A 241 -15.12 10.24 -12.09
C LEU A 241 -15.18 11.37 -13.13
N ALA A 242 -16.06 12.35 -12.96
CA ALA A 242 -16.26 13.46 -13.89
C ALA A 242 -15.12 14.49 -13.84
N SER A 243 -14.42 14.60 -12.71
CA SER A 243 -13.30 15.56 -12.56
C SER A 243 -12.05 15.19 -13.35
N LYS A 244 -12.03 14.01 -13.99
CA LYS A 244 -10.89 13.55 -14.79
C LYS A 244 -10.91 14.15 -16.18
N PRO A 245 -9.75 14.65 -16.67
CA PRO A 245 -9.62 14.99 -18.08
C PRO A 245 -9.85 13.72 -18.91
N SER A 246 -10.80 13.75 -19.84
CA SER A 246 -10.89 12.74 -20.88
C SER A 246 -9.61 12.78 -21.70
N LEU A 247 -8.97 11.63 -21.91
CA LEU A 247 -7.86 11.49 -22.85
C LEU A 247 -8.36 11.49 -24.30
N ASP A 248 -9.68 11.43 -24.51
CA ASP A 248 -10.29 11.49 -25.83
C ASP A 248 -10.47 12.96 -26.24
N PRO A 249 -9.77 13.44 -27.31
CA PRO A 249 -9.89 14.80 -27.79
C PRO A 249 -11.30 15.19 -28.25
N THR A 250 -12.17 14.19 -28.51
CA THR A 250 -13.55 14.39 -28.97
C THR A 250 -14.55 14.64 -27.83
N ASP A 251 -14.18 14.37 -26.58
CA ASP A 251 -15.03 14.52 -25.38
C ASP A 251 -14.90 15.93 -24.72
N ARG A 252 -14.36 16.92 -25.42
CA ARG A 252 -14.35 18.29 -24.94
C ARG A 252 -15.76 18.89 -25.05
N LYS A 253 -16.50 18.83 -23.94
CA LYS A 253 -17.68 19.67 -23.72
C LYS A 253 -17.26 21.00 -23.09
#